data_b1e48444a33c3e0f53bed55571f44e5f
#
_entry.id   b1e48444a33c3e0f53bed55571f44e5f
#
_cell.length_a   1.000
_cell.length_b   1.000
_cell.length_c   1.000
_cell.angle_alpha   90.00
_cell.angle_beta   90.00
_cell.angle_gamma   90.00
#
_symmetry.space_group_name_H-M   'P 1'
#
loop_
_entity.id
_entity.type
_entity.pdbx_description
1 polymer ?
#
loop_
_entity_poly.entity_id
_entity_poly.type
_entity_poly.pdbx_seq_one_letter_code
_entity_poly.pdbx_strand_id
1 'polypeptide(L)'
;MATLVGISLAKVQFMVLPRLMFASLLCLLPVMAQAATLFTYIGPESEQDPRTTYDRELLRLALDKTRDTFGDYELVPAPTMTKARARLSMDLNLLPNLMVMDSYSSAREGEGLAYVRFPVHLGIVSYRICFVSPQQQVAVTRVTSLKELQPFTFGQGKGWLDVEILRRSGLQVLEVDGYEKLFKMVSRGRFDLFCRGVSELRNELLTHQGVTDLAVDSSLLLYYPLPRVFYTNGKNSEAIKRVELGLQLAWQDGSLQALWRGSFGPAIDFAKLPQRHLIRLDNPFLKGIGFDYRPYFYNPMTDRFGDQ
;
A
#
# COMPACT_ATOMS: atom_id res chain seq x y z
N MET A 1 13.02 -20.39 119.51
CA MET A 1 14.11 -19.76 118.82
C MET A 1 14.17 -20.36 117.37
N ALA A 2 13.61 -19.69 116.49
CA ALA A 2 13.70 -20.12 115.10
C ALA A 2 13.61 -18.87 114.21
N THR A 3 14.66 -18.62 113.47
CA THR A 3 14.85 -17.45 112.59
C THR A 3 14.31 -17.80 111.20
N LEU A 4 13.32 -17.06 110.76
CA LEU A 4 12.77 -17.13 109.45
C LEU A 4 13.64 -16.32 108.50
N VAL A 5 14.17 -16.98 107.44
CA VAL A 5 14.86 -16.37 106.34
C VAL A 5 13.83 -16.08 105.26
N GLY A 6 13.66 -14.81 104.89
CA GLY A 6 12.79 -14.37 103.85
C GLY A 6 13.46 -14.52 102.46
N ILE A 7 12.77 -15.16 101.56
CA ILE A 7 13.20 -15.28 100.12
C ILE A 7 12.48 -14.15 99.35
N SER A 8 13.30 -13.25 98.78
CA SER A 8 12.84 -12.19 97.89
C SER A 8 12.56 -12.73 96.49
N LEU A 9 11.30 -12.55 95.96
CA LEU A 9 10.88 -12.85 94.63
C LEU A 9 11.28 -11.70 93.66
N ALA A 10 12.25 -11.97 92.86
CA ALA A 10 12.62 -11.06 91.78
C ALA A 10 11.53 -11.07 90.68
N LYS A 11 10.95 -9.88 90.41
CA LYS A 11 10.04 -9.65 89.31
C LYS A 11 10.79 -9.72 87.97
N VAL A 12 10.51 -10.72 87.17
CA VAL A 12 10.94 -10.80 85.77
C VAL A 12 10.01 -9.91 84.94
N GLN A 13 10.53 -8.81 84.50
CA GLN A 13 9.83 -7.86 83.62
C GLN A 13 9.99 -8.35 82.20
N PHE A 14 8.92 -8.90 81.60
CA PHE A 14 8.89 -9.23 80.16
C PHE A 14 8.81 -7.90 79.37
N MET A 15 9.89 -7.62 78.63
CA MET A 15 9.95 -6.56 77.63
C MET A 15 9.23 -7.05 76.39
N VAL A 16 8.01 -6.52 76.15
CA VAL A 16 7.26 -6.73 74.92
C VAL A 16 7.85 -5.80 73.87
N LEU A 17 8.62 -6.36 72.91
CA LEU A 17 9.05 -5.67 71.69
C LEU A 17 7.82 -5.41 70.80
N PRO A 18 7.60 -4.19 70.30
CA PRO A 18 6.57 -3.92 69.31
C PRO A 18 6.98 -4.56 68.00
N ARG A 19 6.18 -5.50 67.49
CA ARG A 19 6.25 -6.00 66.10
C ARG A 19 5.95 -4.84 65.17
N LEU A 20 6.99 -4.31 64.52
CA LEU A 20 6.87 -3.44 63.37
C LEU A 20 6.27 -4.27 62.23
N MET A 21 4.97 -4.14 61.99
CA MET A 21 4.31 -4.57 60.78
C MET A 21 4.82 -3.68 59.63
N PHE A 22 5.82 -4.20 58.87
CA PHE A 22 6.14 -3.67 57.56
C PHE A 22 4.95 -3.98 56.64
N ALA A 23 4.01 -3.03 56.55
CA ALA A 23 3.00 -3.05 55.54
C ALA A 23 3.71 -2.76 54.20
N SER A 24 4.05 -3.82 53.44
CA SER A 24 4.49 -3.72 52.03
C SER A 24 3.31 -3.15 51.22
N LEU A 25 3.29 -1.85 51.04
CA LEU A 25 2.42 -1.15 50.13
C LEU A 25 2.91 -1.54 48.70
N LEU A 26 2.39 -2.67 48.18
CA LEU A 26 2.57 -3.09 46.81
C LEU A 26 1.84 -2.02 45.98
N CYS A 27 2.58 -1.01 45.48
CA CYS A 27 2.08 -0.08 44.47
C CYS A 27 1.67 -0.88 43.22
N LEU A 28 0.41 -1.30 43.16
CA LEU A 28 -0.26 -1.71 41.93
C LEU A 28 -0.30 -0.46 41.04
N LEU A 29 0.78 -0.24 40.28
CA LEU A 29 0.73 0.67 39.14
C LEU A 29 -0.37 0.14 38.22
N PRO A 30 -1.43 0.90 37.93
CA PRO A 30 -2.40 0.48 36.97
C PRO A 30 -1.62 0.33 35.63
N VAL A 31 -1.49 -0.90 35.14
CA VAL A 31 -1.12 -1.11 33.75
C VAL A 31 -2.27 -0.49 32.96
N MET A 32 -2.07 0.74 32.54
CA MET A 32 -3.00 1.40 31.62
C MET A 32 -2.98 0.54 30.34
N ALA A 33 -3.92 -0.38 30.25
CA ALA A 33 -4.18 -1.09 28.99
C ALA A 33 -4.53 -0.03 27.97
N GLN A 34 -3.57 0.35 27.15
CA GLN A 34 -3.80 1.28 26.04
C GLN A 34 -4.75 0.58 25.08
N ALA A 35 -5.92 1.14 24.86
CA ALA A 35 -6.88 0.57 23.92
C ALA A 35 -6.23 0.47 22.54
N ALA A 36 -6.44 -0.67 21.88
CA ALA A 36 -5.90 -0.91 20.54
C ALA A 36 -6.36 0.18 19.56
N THR A 37 -5.44 0.74 18.81
CA THR A 37 -5.77 1.75 17.80
C THR A 37 -6.45 1.10 16.60
N LEU A 38 -7.67 1.54 16.29
CA LEU A 38 -8.43 1.00 15.17
C LEU A 38 -7.95 1.61 13.84
N PHE A 39 -7.61 0.74 12.88
CA PHE A 39 -7.32 1.07 11.48
C PHE A 39 -8.34 0.42 10.56
N THR A 40 -8.76 1.15 9.55
CA THR A 40 -9.68 0.65 8.53
C THR A 40 -8.96 0.60 7.18
N TYR A 41 -9.16 -0.47 6.42
CA TYR A 41 -8.64 -0.61 5.06
C TYR A 41 -9.76 -0.93 4.07
N ILE A 42 -9.55 -0.65 2.78
CA ILE A 42 -10.50 -1.03 1.73
C ILE A 42 -10.38 -2.54 1.50
N GLY A 43 -11.44 -3.26 1.83
CA GLY A 43 -11.56 -4.69 1.58
C GLY A 43 -11.77 -5.02 0.10
N PRO A 44 -11.71 -6.32 -0.26
CA PRO A 44 -12.02 -6.79 -1.61
C PRO A 44 -13.48 -6.52 -1.98
N GLU A 45 -13.75 -6.28 -3.26
CA GLU A 45 -15.12 -6.11 -3.77
C GLU A 45 -15.87 -7.45 -3.83
N SER A 46 -15.14 -8.58 -3.87
CA SER A 46 -15.65 -9.95 -3.80
C SER A 46 -14.60 -10.87 -3.16
N GLU A 47 -14.98 -12.08 -2.72
CA GLU A 47 -14.05 -13.07 -2.15
C GLU A 47 -12.91 -13.48 -3.10
N GLN A 48 -13.15 -13.39 -4.40
CA GLN A 48 -12.17 -13.71 -5.44
C GLN A 48 -11.30 -12.51 -5.86
N ASP A 49 -11.50 -11.32 -5.28
CA ASP A 49 -10.73 -10.12 -5.65
C ASP A 49 -9.37 -10.06 -4.92
N PRO A 50 -8.25 -10.38 -5.59
CA PRO A 50 -6.94 -10.40 -4.96
C PRO A 50 -6.28 -9.02 -4.87
N ARG A 51 -6.87 -7.98 -5.48
CA ARG A 51 -6.24 -6.67 -5.68
C ARG A 51 -5.86 -5.96 -4.37
N THR A 52 -6.63 -6.20 -3.31
CA THR A 52 -6.42 -5.54 -2.01
C THR A 52 -5.59 -6.37 -1.03
N THR A 53 -5.24 -7.62 -1.38
CA THR A 53 -4.52 -8.52 -0.47
C THR A 53 -3.15 -7.96 -0.09
N TYR A 54 -2.37 -7.54 -1.08
CA TYR A 54 -1.05 -6.94 -0.83
C TYR A 54 -1.14 -5.69 0.04
N ASP A 55 -2.08 -4.79 -0.25
CA ASP A 55 -2.25 -3.53 0.49
C ASP A 55 -2.57 -3.78 1.96
N ARG A 56 -3.45 -4.76 2.23
CA ARG A 56 -3.78 -5.19 3.59
C ARG A 56 -2.58 -5.79 4.32
N GLU A 57 -1.86 -6.71 3.69
CA GLU A 57 -0.68 -7.35 4.30
C GLU A 57 0.45 -6.35 4.53
N LEU A 58 0.64 -5.40 3.63
CA LEU A 58 1.60 -4.32 3.78
C LEU A 58 1.25 -3.39 4.95
N LEU A 59 -0.03 -3.01 5.06
CA LEU A 59 -0.51 -2.19 6.17
C LEU A 59 -0.33 -2.94 7.50
N ARG A 60 -0.67 -4.24 7.54
CA ARG A 60 -0.44 -5.10 8.71
C ARG A 60 1.04 -5.15 9.09
N LEU A 61 1.92 -5.39 8.12
CA LEU A 61 3.37 -5.41 8.34
C LEU A 61 3.86 -4.10 8.97
N ALA A 62 3.43 -2.96 8.45
CA ALA A 62 3.81 -1.66 8.99
C ALA A 62 3.30 -1.46 10.43
N LEU A 63 2.07 -1.87 10.72
CA LEU A 63 1.48 -1.77 12.06
C LEU A 63 2.16 -2.72 13.05
N ASP A 64 2.51 -3.93 12.63
CA ASP A 64 3.26 -4.91 13.44
C ASP A 64 4.64 -4.39 13.83
N LYS A 65 5.38 -3.76 12.89
CA LYS A 65 6.71 -3.16 13.14
C LYS A 65 6.69 -2.03 14.17
N THR A 66 5.52 -1.50 14.49
CA THR A 66 5.38 -0.32 15.35
C THR A 66 4.61 -0.61 16.64
N ARG A 67 4.34 -1.88 16.99
CA ARG A 67 3.63 -2.24 18.23
C ARG A 67 4.33 -1.74 19.48
N ASP A 68 5.65 -1.89 19.55
CA ASP A 68 6.43 -1.47 20.72
C ASP A 68 6.40 0.05 20.92
N THR A 69 6.22 0.83 19.85
CA THR A 69 6.23 2.30 19.92
C THR A 69 4.84 2.90 20.07
N PHE A 70 3.83 2.32 19.40
CA PHE A 70 2.46 2.88 19.33
C PHE A 70 1.40 2.01 19.99
N GLY A 71 1.79 0.90 20.61
CA GLY A 71 0.84 -0.05 21.23
C GLY A 71 0.10 -0.92 20.23
N ASP A 72 -0.86 -1.69 20.73
CA ASP A 72 -1.66 -2.60 19.92
C ASP A 72 -2.57 -1.88 18.92
N TYR A 73 -2.98 -2.62 17.90
CA TYR A 73 -3.92 -2.13 16.89
C TYR A 73 -4.95 -3.20 16.53
N GLU A 74 -6.04 -2.75 15.98
CA GLU A 74 -7.04 -3.57 15.31
C GLU A 74 -7.15 -3.12 13.85
N LEU A 75 -7.10 -4.06 12.90
CA LEU A 75 -7.18 -3.80 11.46
C LEU A 75 -8.44 -4.41 10.89
N VAL A 76 -9.41 -3.59 10.51
CA VAL A 76 -10.74 -4.03 10.06
C VAL A 76 -11.02 -3.60 8.62
N PRO A 77 -11.76 -4.41 7.84
CA PRO A 77 -12.19 -4.01 6.52
C PRO A 77 -13.27 -2.92 6.61
N ALA A 78 -13.20 -1.94 5.73
CA ALA A 78 -14.30 -1.03 5.48
C ALA A 78 -15.47 -1.80 4.84
N PRO A 79 -16.72 -1.34 5.00
CA PRO A 79 -17.82 -1.84 4.20
C PRO A 79 -17.51 -1.76 2.71
N THR A 80 -17.98 -2.72 1.92
CA THR A 80 -17.79 -2.72 0.45
C THR A 80 -18.30 -1.41 -0.15
N MET A 81 -17.46 -0.73 -0.89
CA MET A 81 -17.79 0.57 -1.44
C MET A 81 -17.04 0.87 -2.75
N THR A 82 -17.61 1.75 -3.55
CA THR A 82 -16.96 2.27 -4.76
C THR A 82 -15.78 3.19 -4.41
N LYS A 83 -14.84 3.38 -5.34
CA LYS A 83 -13.73 4.35 -5.17
C LYS A 83 -14.20 5.76 -4.81
N ALA A 84 -15.30 6.22 -5.43
CA ALA A 84 -15.87 7.53 -5.11
C ALA A 84 -16.37 7.61 -3.66
N ARG A 85 -17.01 6.55 -3.16
CA ARG A 85 -17.48 6.48 -1.78
C ARG A 85 -16.30 6.36 -0.80
N ALA A 86 -15.27 5.60 -1.13
CA ALA A 86 -14.05 5.52 -0.31
C ALA A 86 -13.39 6.90 -0.16
N ARG A 87 -13.32 7.66 -1.25
CA ARG A 87 -12.82 9.04 -1.24
C ARG A 87 -13.65 9.94 -0.34
N LEU A 88 -14.96 9.96 -0.51
CA LEU A 88 -15.86 10.73 0.35
C LEU A 88 -15.73 10.34 1.83
N SER A 89 -15.58 9.05 2.10
CA SER A 89 -15.39 8.54 3.48
C SER A 89 -14.07 9.04 4.09
N MET A 90 -12.99 9.15 3.29
CA MET A 90 -11.74 9.77 3.73
C MET A 90 -11.91 11.27 3.96
N ASP A 91 -12.51 12.01 3.03
CA ASP A 91 -12.69 13.46 3.11
C ASP A 91 -13.47 13.86 4.37
N LEU A 92 -14.52 13.10 4.67
CA LEU A 92 -15.37 13.32 5.84
C LEU A 92 -14.85 12.62 7.12
N ASN A 93 -13.76 11.86 7.04
CA ASN A 93 -13.19 11.06 8.13
C ASN A 93 -14.24 10.15 8.81
N LEU A 94 -15.06 9.45 8.02
CA LEU A 94 -16.19 8.66 8.52
C LEU A 94 -15.76 7.34 9.16
N LEU A 95 -14.59 6.82 8.83
CA LEU A 95 -14.06 5.56 9.33
C LEU A 95 -12.72 5.80 10.03
N PRO A 96 -12.50 5.18 11.20
CA PRO A 96 -11.28 5.37 11.99
C PRO A 96 -10.02 5.02 11.18
N ASN A 97 -9.10 5.98 11.05
CA ASN A 97 -7.81 5.82 10.38
C ASN A 97 -7.92 5.06 9.05
N LEU A 98 -8.92 5.38 8.22
CA LEU A 98 -9.12 4.75 6.92
C LEU A 98 -7.90 4.99 6.03
N MET A 99 -7.23 3.90 5.63
CA MET A 99 -6.09 3.91 4.72
C MET A 99 -6.54 3.40 3.35
N VAL A 100 -6.42 4.25 2.34
CA VAL A 100 -6.79 3.94 0.96
C VAL A 100 -5.57 4.05 0.08
N MET A 101 -5.17 2.97 -0.58
CA MET A 101 -4.07 2.97 -1.52
C MET A 101 -4.50 3.55 -2.86
N ASP A 102 -3.79 4.58 -3.32
CA ASP A 102 -4.00 5.15 -4.66
C ASP A 102 -2.71 5.78 -5.21
N SER A 103 -2.70 6.11 -6.51
CA SER A 103 -1.59 6.84 -7.13
C SER A 103 -1.52 8.25 -6.59
N TYR A 104 -0.31 8.69 -6.25
CA TYR A 104 -0.10 10.09 -5.90
C TYR A 104 -0.43 11.01 -7.08
N SER A 105 -1.08 12.11 -6.77
CA SER A 105 -1.35 13.18 -7.73
C SER A 105 -1.42 14.53 -7.00
N SER A 106 -0.64 15.50 -7.48
CA SER A 106 -0.69 16.88 -6.99
C SER A 106 -2.07 17.55 -7.17
N ALA A 107 -2.91 17.03 -8.06
CA ALA A 107 -4.29 17.50 -8.21
C ALA A 107 -5.17 17.24 -6.97
N ARG A 108 -4.71 16.38 -6.03
CA ARG A 108 -5.38 16.08 -4.76
C ARG A 108 -4.87 16.90 -3.58
N GLU A 109 -3.88 17.76 -3.80
CA GLU A 109 -3.38 18.65 -2.75
C GLU A 109 -4.45 19.69 -2.38
N GLY A 110 -4.63 19.94 -1.08
CA GLY A 110 -5.61 20.91 -0.58
C GLY A 110 -7.01 20.37 -0.31
N GLU A 111 -7.29 19.10 -0.57
CA GLU A 111 -8.60 18.44 -0.33
C GLU A 111 -8.80 17.98 1.12
N GLY A 112 -7.97 18.40 2.09
CA GLY A 112 -8.01 17.91 3.47
C GLY A 112 -7.48 16.48 3.64
N LEU A 113 -7.01 15.88 2.57
CA LEU A 113 -6.34 14.57 2.58
C LEU A 113 -4.86 14.73 2.90
N ALA A 114 -4.32 13.68 3.51
CA ALA A 114 -2.89 13.49 3.69
C ALA A 114 -2.50 12.09 3.22
N TYR A 115 -1.22 11.84 3.07
CA TYR A 115 -0.71 10.55 2.64
C TYR A 115 0.56 10.16 3.40
N VAL A 116 0.80 8.85 3.48
CA VAL A 116 2.03 8.26 3.99
C VAL A 116 3.14 8.49 2.97
N ARG A 117 4.26 9.11 3.39
CA ARG A 117 5.38 9.47 2.53
C ARG A 117 6.28 8.27 2.21
N PHE A 118 5.68 7.26 1.62
CA PHE A 118 6.35 6.03 1.22
C PHE A 118 5.67 5.41 -0.01
N PRO A 119 6.43 4.95 -1.04
CA PRO A 119 5.85 4.38 -2.25
C PRO A 119 5.50 2.89 -2.04
N VAL A 120 4.28 2.60 -1.62
CA VAL A 120 3.85 1.29 -1.14
C VAL A 120 3.96 0.14 -2.15
N HIS A 121 3.89 0.40 -3.46
CA HIS A 121 4.06 -0.61 -4.52
C HIS A 121 5.47 -0.66 -5.11
N LEU A 122 6.42 0.06 -4.53
CA LEU A 122 7.83 0.12 -4.94
C LEU A 122 8.01 0.32 -6.46
N GLY A 123 7.14 1.10 -7.08
CA GLY A 123 7.23 1.50 -8.49
C GLY A 123 6.79 0.46 -9.53
N ILE A 124 6.38 -0.76 -9.16
CA ILE A 124 6.02 -1.80 -10.15
C ILE A 124 4.87 -1.38 -11.07
N VAL A 125 3.92 -0.61 -10.58
CA VAL A 125 2.81 -0.10 -11.39
C VAL A 125 3.22 0.97 -12.40
N SER A 126 4.43 1.52 -12.29
CA SER A 126 5.00 2.46 -13.27
C SER A 126 5.31 1.79 -14.62
N TYR A 127 5.49 0.48 -14.63
CA TYR A 127 5.73 -0.32 -15.82
C TYR A 127 4.41 -0.82 -16.37
N ARG A 128 4.13 -0.49 -17.64
CA ARG A 128 2.86 -0.76 -18.30
C ARG A 128 3.05 -1.66 -19.50
N ILE A 129 2.30 -2.76 -19.55
CA ILE A 129 2.18 -3.65 -20.70
C ILE A 129 0.75 -3.56 -21.23
N CYS A 130 0.58 -3.69 -22.53
CA CYS A 130 -0.69 -3.43 -23.15
C CYS A 130 -1.39 -4.73 -23.62
N PHE A 131 -2.68 -4.78 -23.43
CA PHE A 131 -3.56 -5.65 -24.18
C PHE A 131 -3.75 -5.09 -25.58
N VAL A 132 -3.81 -5.97 -26.57
CA VAL A 132 -3.97 -5.66 -27.99
C VAL A 132 -4.92 -6.67 -28.63
N SER A 133 -5.44 -6.35 -29.79
CA SER A 133 -5.99 -7.38 -30.68
C SER A 133 -4.85 -8.09 -31.44
N PRO A 134 -4.98 -9.36 -31.85
CA PRO A 134 -3.97 -10.04 -32.65
C PRO A 134 -3.60 -9.30 -33.94
N GLN A 135 -4.55 -8.59 -34.55
CA GLN A 135 -4.34 -7.79 -35.74
C GLN A 135 -3.38 -6.62 -35.51
N GLN A 136 -3.40 -6.02 -34.33
CA GLN A 136 -2.53 -4.89 -33.97
C GLN A 136 -1.14 -5.34 -33.50
N GLN A 137 -0.98 -6.60 -33.09
CA GLN A 137 0.29 -7.10 -32.53
C GLN A 137 1.47 -6.84 -33.45
N VAL A 138 1.33 -7.09 -34.76
CA VAL A 138 2.41 -6.89 -35.75
C VAL A 138 2.80 -5.42 -35.86
N ALA A 139 1.83 -4.53 -35.84
CA ALA A 139 2.10 -3.09 -35.92
C ALA A 139 2.79 -2.60 -34.64
N VAL A 140 2.33 -3.02 -33.45
CA VAL A 140 2.88 -2.65 -32.15
C VAL A 140 4.31 -3.17 -31.97
N THR A 141 4.63 -4.36 -32.48
CA THR A 141 5.98 -4.95 -32.39
C THR A 141 7.06 -4.09 -33.07
N ARG A 142 6.68 -3.22 -33.99
CA ARG A 142 7.61 -2.31 -34.69
C ARG A 142 7.86 -1.00 -33.95
N VAL A 143 7.11 -0.73 -32.89
CA VAL A 143 7.19 0.52 -32.14
C VAL A 143 8.40 0.48 -31.20
N THR A 144 9.31 1.43 -31.38
CA THR A 144 10.54 1.58 -30.56
C THR A 144 10.68 2.97 -29.94
N SER A 145 9.81 3.92 -30.35
CA SER A 145 9.87 5.31 -29.91
C SER A 145 8.49 5.90 -29.63
N LEU A 146 8.45 6.95 -28.82
CA LEU A 146 7.20 7.69 -28.52
C LEU A 146 6.56 8.24 -29.81
N LYS A 147 7.37 8.68 -30.78
CA LYS A 147 6.87 9.21 -32.06
C LYS A 147 6.11 8.16 -32.86
N GLU A 148 6.63 6.93 -32.87
CA GLU A 148 5.97 5.79 -33.55
C GLU A 148 4.73 5.29 -32.81
N LEU A 149 4.59 5.64 -31.52
CA LEU A 149 3.43 5.31 -30.72
C LEU A 149 2.26 6.29 -30.92
N GLN A 150 2.51 7.53 -31.37
CA GLN A 150 1.51 8.56 -31.54
C GLN A 150 0.31 8.21 -32.44
N PRO A 151 0.46 7.42 -33.52
CA PRO A 151 -0.67 7.02 -34.36
C PRO A 151 -1.65 6.07 -33.67
N PHE A 152 -1.24 5.38 -32.59
CA PHE A 152 -2.08 4.42 -31.89
C PHE A 152 -3.04 5.08 -30.91
N THR A 153 -4.26 4.54 -30.82
CA THR A 153 -5.28 4.97 -29.87
C THR A 153 -5.25 4.09 -28.63
N PHE A 154 -5.20 4.71 -27.48
CA PHE A 154 -5.24 4.06 -26.17
C PHE A 154 -6.65 4.07 -25.58
N GLY A 155 -7.15 2.93 -25.12
CA GLY A 155 -8.32 2.88 -24.26
C GLY A 155 -7.91 2.97 -22.77
N GLN A 156 -8.59 3.82 -22.02
CA GLN A 156 -8.40 3.94 -20.58
C GLN A 156 -9.73 4.18 -19.83
N GLY A 157 -9.78 3.79 -18.57
CA GLY A 157 -10.95 4.04 -17.74
C GLY A 157 -11.16 5.54 -17.50
N LYS A 158 -12.42 5.96 -17.57
CA LYS A 158 -12.80 7.36 -17.35
C LYS A 158 -12.31 7.84 -15.97
N GLY A 159 -11.61 8.97 -15.96
CA GLY A 159 -11.09 9.59 -14.73
C GLY A 159 -9.86 8.89 -14.15
N TRP A 160 -9.24 7.94 -14.85
CA TRP A 160 -7.94 7.41 -14.44
C TRP A 160 -6.83 8.43 -14.71
N LEU A 161 -5.85 8.50 -13.81
CA LEU A 161 -4.71 9.42 -13.95
C LEU A 161 -3.90 9.14 -15.24
N ASP A 162 -3.88 7.89 -15.66
CA ASP A 162 -3.24 7.42 -16.89
C ASP A 162 -3.74 8.19 -18.14
N VAL A 163 -5.02 8.57 -18.19
CA VAL A 163 -5.61 9.35 -19.28
C VAL A 163 -4.83 10.65 -19.51
N GLU A 164 -4.63 11.39 -18.43
CA GLU A 164 -3.95 12.68 -18.50
C GLU A 164 -2.45 12.54 -18.78
N ILE A 165 -1.80 11.51 -18.20
CA ILE A 165 -0.37 11.24 -18.45
C ILE A 165 -0.15 10.93 -19.93
N LEU A 166 -0.96 10.05 -20.50
CA LEU A 166 -0.85 9.66 -21.91
C LEU A 166 -1.15 10.83 -22.86
N ARG A 167 -2.22 11.60 -22.59
CA ARG A 167 -2.57 12.78 -23.39
C ARG A 167 -1.48 13.85 -23.37
N ARG A 168 -0.89 14.11 -22.21
CA ARG A 168 0.22 15.07 -22.08
C ARG A 168 1.50 14.61 -22.77
N SER A 169 1.63 13.30 -22.99
CA SER A 169 2.70 12.73 -23.79
C SER A 169 2.42 12.74 -25.31
N GLY A 170 1.31 13.38 -25.74
CA GLY A 170 0.93 13.48 -27.15
C GLY A 170 0.25 12.24 -27.73
N LEU A 171 -0.25 11.33 -26.85
CA LEU A 171 -0.93 10.11 -27.26
C LEU A 171 -2.46 10.30 -27.32
N GLN A 172 -3.11 9.58 -28.22
CA GLN A 172 -4.56 9.61 -28.40
C GLN A 172 -5.21 8.68 -27.36
N VAL A 173 -6.15 9.20 -26.55
CA VAL A 173 -6.81 8.42 -25.48
C VAL A 173 -8.32 8.49 -25.61
N LEU A 174 -8.95 7.32 -25.72
CA LEU A 174 -10.38 7.10 -25.62
C LEU A 174 -10.74 6.71 -24.18
N GLU A 175 -11.54 7.53 -23.53
CA GLU A 175 -12.05 7.20 -22.19
C GLU A 175 -13.27 6.30 -22.28
N VAL A 176 -13.28 5.25 -21.48
CA VAL A 176 -14.37 4.26 -21.43
C VAL A 176 -14.96 4.21 -20.02
N ASP A 177 -16.27 4.34 -19.95
CA ASP A 177 -17.01 4.11 -18.71
C ASP A 177 -17.31 2.62 -18.55
N GLY A 178 -16.70 2.00 -17.54
CA GLY A 178 -16.80 0.58 -17.23
C GLY A 178 -15.55 -0.23 -17.61
N TYR A 179 -14.88 -0.69 -16.58
CA TYR A 179 -13.61 -1.44 -16.64
C TYR A 179 -13.69 -2.69 -17.54
N GLU A 180 -14.74 -3.51 -17.38
CA GLU A 180 -14.94 -4.75 -18.14
C GLU A 180 -15.10 -4.53 -19.66
N LYS A 181 -15.57 -3.36 -20.05
CA LYS A 181 -15.75 -3.00 -21.46
C LYS A 181 -14.42 -2.82 -22.17
N LEU A 182 -13.38 -2.36 -21.46
CA LEU A 182 -12.06 -2.09 -22.06
C LEU A 182 -11.46 -3.32 -22.72
N PHE A 183 -11.53 -4.49 -22.08
CA PHE A 183 -11.03 -5.75 -22.64
C PHE A 183 -11.77 -6.16 -23.92
N LYS A 184 -13.10 -6.05 -23.92
CA LYS A 184 -13.92 -6.36 -25.10
C LYS A 184 -13.73 -5.34 -26.22
N MET A 185 -13.42 -4.10 -25.90
CA MET A 185 -13.22 -3.03 -26.89
C MET A 185 -11.85 -3.15 -27.56
N VAL A 186 -10.78 -3.42 -26.81
CA VAL A 186 -9.46 -3.62 -27.41
C VAL A 186 -9.41 -4.87 -28.28
N SER A 187 -10.04 -5.97 -27.84
CA SER A 187 -10.07 -7.21 -28.64
C SER A 187 -10.80 -7.04 -29.98
N ARG A 188 -11.76 -6.10 -30.04
CA ARG A 188 -12.52 -5.76 -31.26
C ARG A 188 -11.91 -4.60 -32.06
N GLY A 189 -10.73 -4.13 -31.71
CA GLY A 189 -10.05 -3.04 -32.39
C GLY A 189 -10.79 -1.69 -32.31
N ARG A 190 -11.56 -1.42 -31.24
CA ARG A 190 -12.20 -0.12 -31.04
C ARG A 190 -11.19 0.94 -30.62
N PHE A 191 -10.07 0.53 -30.13
CA PHE A 191 -8.82 1.25 -29.94
C PHE A 191 -7.70 0.21 -29.97
N ASP A 192 -6.46 0.65 -30.13
CA ASP A 192 -5.35 -0.25 -30.44
C ASP A 192 -4.72 -0.87 -29.18
N LEU A 193 -4.59 -0.10 -28.12
CA LEU A 193 -3.84 -0.45 -26.91
C LEU A 193 -4.65 -0.20 -25.64
N PHE A 194 -4.63 -1.17 -24.71
CA PHE A 194 -5.11 -1.02 -23.36
C PHE A 194 -4.01 -1.40 -22.38
N CYS A 195 -3.29 -0.42 -21.85
CA CYS A 195 -2.10 -0.67 -21.07
C CYS A 195 -2.40 -0.72 -19.57
N ARG A 196 -1.86 -1.76 -18.91
CA ARG A 196 -2.07 -2.06 -17.50
C ARG A 196 -0.74 -2.15 -16.75
N GLY A 197 -0.78 -1.94 -15.45
CA GLY A 197 0.38 -2.19 -14.59
C GLY A 197 0.81 -3.65 -14.65
N VAL A 198 2.11 -3.88 -14.65
CA VAL A 198 2.68 -5.25 -14.67
C VAL A 198 2.09 -6.11 -13.56
N SER A 199 1.88 -5.54 -12.38
CA SER A 199 1.27 -6.22 -11.23
C SER A 199 -0.17 -6.69 -11.45
N GLU A 200 -0.89 -6.10 -12.42
CA GLU A 200 -2.29 -6.38 -12.69
C GLU A 200 -2.47 -7.36 -13.88
N LEU A 201 -1.56 -7.28 -14.85
CA LEU A 201 -1.66 -7.88 -16.18
C LEU A 201 -1.97 -9.37 -16.17
N ARG A 202 -1.22 -10.16 -15.38
CA ARG A 202 -1.37 -11.62 -15.34
C ARG A 202 -2.76 -12.05 -14.85
N ASN A 203 -3.22 -11.44 -13.78
CA ASN A 203 -4.53 -11.75 -13.21
C ASN A 203 -5.65 -11.30 -14.14
N GLU A 204 -5.53 -10.12 -14.74
CA GLU A 204 -6.49 -9.62 -15.73
C GLU A 204 -6.59 -10.52 -16.94
N LEU A 205 -5.45 -11.02 -17.47
CA LEU A 205 -5.47 -11.99 -18.58
C LEU A 205 -6.20 -13.29 -18.20
N LEU A 206 -5.93 -13.82 -17.00
CA LEU A 206 -6.58 -15.03 -16.51
C LEU A 206 -8.09 -14.83 -16.31
N THR A 207 -8.50 -13.69 -15.77
CA THR A 207 -9.93 -13.37 -15.55
C THR A 207 -10.69 -13.19 -16.88
N HIS A 208 -10.00 -12.71 -17.92
CA HIS A 208 -10.63 -12.40 -19.20
C HIS A 208 -10.33 -13.43 -20.31
N GLN A 209 -9.98 -14.67 -19.95
CA GLN A 209 -9.74 -15.77 -20.93
C GLN A 209 -10.93 -16.03 -21.87
N GLY A 210 -12.15 -15.69 -21.45
CA GLY A 210 -13.35 -15.80 -22.28
C GLY A 210 -13.53 -14.67 -23.32
N VAL A 211 -12.65 -13.66 -23.34
CA VAL A 211 -12.69 -12.59 -24.35
C VAL A 211 -11.90 -13.04 -25.55
N THR A 212 -12.63 -13.37 -26.64
CA THR A 212 -12.02 -13.77 -27.92
C THR A 212 -11.13 -12.66 -28.47
N ASP A 213 -10.00 -13.02 -29.06
CA ASP A 213 -9.04 -12.11 -29.70
C ASP A 213 -8.43 -11.06 -28.74
N LEU A 214 -8.35 -11.37 -27.46
CA LEU A 214 -7.59 -10.60 -26.48
C LEU A 214 -6.17 -11.19 -26.38
N ALA A 215 -5.17 -10.38 -26.73
CA ALA A 215 -3.77 -10.76 -26.61
C ALA A 215 -3.02 -9.75 -25.71
N VAL A 216 -1.88 -10.19 -25.17
CA VAL A 216 -0.93 -9.31 -24.48
C VAL A 216 0.20 -9.00 -25.48
N ASP A 217 0.47 -7.72 -25.69
CA ASP A 217 1.63 -7.31 -26.46
C ASP A 217 2.92 -7.85 -25.85
N SER A 218 3.84 -8.33 -26.71
CA SER A 218 5.09 -8.95 -26.28
C SER A 218 6.32 -8.04 -26.40
N SER A 219 6.19 -6.87 -27.00
CA SER A 219 7.31 -6.03 -27.42
C SER A 219 7.42 -4.69 -26.71
N LEU A 220 6.31 -4.07 -26.36
CA LEU A 220 6.26 -2.71 -25.82
C LEU A 220 6.26 -2.72 -24.29
N LEU A 221 6.99 -1.79 -23.71
CA LEU A 221 6.94 -1.46 -22.28
C LEU A 221 6.88 0.06 -22.11
N LEU A 222 5.77 0.56 -21.61
CA LEU A 222 5.68 1.97 -21.22
C LEU A 222 6.12 2.13 -19.76
N TYR A 223 6.83 3.20 -19.50
CA TYR A 223 7.19 3.59 -18.15
C TYR A 223 6.82 5.05 -17.91
N TYR A 224 6.11 5.31 -16.85
CA TYR A 224 5.98 6.64 -16.24
C TYR A 224 5.93 6.49 -14.72
N PRO A 225 6.69 7.33 -13.97
CA PRO A 225 6.70 7.21 -12.52
C PRO A 225 5.29 7.36 -11.96
N LEU A 226 4.82 6.35 -11.20
CA LEU A 226 3.48 6.34 -10.61
C LEU A 226 3.55 5.81 -9.18
N PRO A 227 4.11 6.59 -8.24
CA PRO A 227 4.17 6.19 -6.84
C PRO A 227 2.76 6.01 -6.28
N ARG A 228 2.50 4.83 -5.74
CA ARG A 228 1.31 4.54 -4.96
C ARG A 228 1.59 4.82 -3.49
N VAL A 229 0.64 5.46 -2.82
CA VAL A 229 0.74 5.82 -1.38
C VAL A 229 -0.55 5.44 -0.66
N PHE A 230 -0.49 5.31 0.64
CA PHE A 230 -1.70 5.27 1.45
C PHE A 230 -2.17 6.69 1.72
N TYR A 231 -3.38 7.01 1.27
CA TYR A 231 -4.11 8.23 1.60
C TYR A 231 -5.00 8.01 2.82
N THR A 232 -5.18 9.07 3.59
CA THR A 232 -6.12 9.14 4.71
C THR A 232 -6.55 10.60 4.93
N ASN A 233 -7.47 10.84 5.87
CA ASN A 233 -7.80 12.20 6.28
C ASN A 233 -6.62 12.86 7.01
N GLY A 234 -6.37 14.15 6.75
CA GLY A 234 -5.27 14.91 7.37
C GLY A 234 -5.34 14.98 8.90
N LYS A 235 -6.51 14.75 9.50
CA LYS A 235 -6.68 14.68 10.96
C LYS A 235 -6.05 13.43 11.59
N ASN A 236 -5.77 12.39 10.79
CA ASN A 236 -5.20 11.11 11.25
C ASN A 236 -3.67 11.15 11.32
N SER A 237 -3.09 12.24 11.79
CA SER A 237 -1.63 12.47 11.77
C SER A 237 -0.81 11.41 12.50
N GLU A 238 -1.30 10.90 13.63
CA GLU A 238 -0.61 9.83 14.37
C GLU A 238 -0.64 8.49 13.62
N ALA A 239 -1.75 8.18 12.96
CA ALA A 239 -1.86 7.00 12.11
C ALA A 239 -0.88 7.08 10.92
N ILE A 240 -0.75 8.26 10.31
CA ILE A 240 0.23 8.50 9.23
C ILE A 240 1.64 8.24 9.73
N LYS A 241 2.04 8.86 10.85
CA LYS A 241 3.38 8.68 11.45
C LYS A 241 3.67 7.21 11.75
N ARG A 242 2.70 6.50 12.34
CA ARG A 242 2.81 5.08 12.67
C ARG A 242 3.07 4.23 11.43
N VAL A 243 2.24 4.38 10.39
CA VAL A 243 2.36 3.59 9.16
C VAL A 243 3.65 3.95 8.42
N GLU A 244 4.03 5.24 8.36
CA GLU A 244 5.26 5.70 7.71
C GLU A 244 6.50 5.09 8.38
N LEU A 245 6.60 5.16 9.72
CA LEU A 245 7.67 4.53 10.47
C LEU A 245 7.71 3.02 10.25
N GLY A 246 6.56 2.35 10.28
CA GLY A 246 6.48 0.91 10.09
C GLY A 246 6.95 0.46 8.71
N LEU A 247 6.60 1.20 7.65
CA LEU A 247 7.07 0.94 6.30
C LEU A 247 8.59 1.16 6.17
N GLN A 248 9.13 2.21 6.82
CA GLN A 248 10.57 2.45 6.86
C GLN A 248 11.33 1.32 7.57
N LEU A 249 10.83 0.86 8.72
CA LEU A 249 11.42 -0.27 9.46
C LEU A 249 11.36 -1.57 8.65
N ALA A 250 10.21 -1.85 8.01
CA ALA A 250 10.04 -3.02 7.16
C ALA A 250 10.92 -2.97 5.89
N TRP A 251 11.21 -1.77 5.38
CA TRP A 251 12.18 -1.58 4.30
C TRP A 251 13.61 -1.85 4.77
N GLN A 252 14.00 -1.33 5.93
CA GLN A 252 15.34 -1.47 6.47
C GLN A 252 15.73 -2.91 6.79
N ASP A 253 14.78 -3.72 7.29
CA ASP A 253 15.02 -5.13 7.64
C ASP A 253 14.74 -6.12 6.49
N GLY A 254 14.30 -5.64 5.34
CA GLY A 254 14.04 -6.47 4.15
C GLY A 254 12.68 -7.16 4.11
N SER A 255 11.87 -7.06 5.15
CA SER A 255 10.57 -7.74 5.22
C SER A 255 9.56 -7.18 4.21
N LEU A 256 9.63 -5.87 3.90
CA LEU A 256 8.80 -5.26 2.87
C LEU A 256 9.17 -5.79 1.48
N GLN A 257 10.47 -5.87 1.15
CA GLN A 257 10.95 -6.40 -0.12
C GLN A 257 10.55 -7.88 -0.28
N ALA A 258 10.61 -8.65 0.79
CA ALA A 258 10.18 -10.06 0.79
C ALA A 258 8.67 -10.19 0.50
N LEU A 259 7.82 -9.40 1.18
CA LEU A 259 6.38 -9.35 0.92
C LEU A 259 6.08 -8.93 -0.52
N TRP A 260 6.76 -7.88 -1.00
CA TRP A 260 6.60 -7.35 -2.35
C TRP A 260 6.98 -8.40 -3.42
N ARG A 261 8.14 -9.06 -3.26
CA ARG A 261 8.58 -10.12 -4.19
C ARG A 261 7.64 -11.32 -4.18
N GLY A 262 7.15 -11.72 -3.03
CA GLY A 262 6.14 -12.78 -2.93
C GLY A 262 4.83 -12.43 -3.66
N SER A 263 4.44 -11.17 -3.63
CA SER A 263 3.19 -10.70 -4.24
C SER A 263 3.30 -10.43 -5.74
N PHE A 264 4.41 -9.84 -6.20
CA PHE A 264 4.55 -9.36 -7.58
C PHE A 264 5.56 -10.15 -8.42
N GLY A 265 6.42 -10.98 -7.80
CA GLY A 265 7.37 -11.82 -8.51
C GLY A 265 6.76 -12.61 -9.67
N PRO A 266 5.68 -13.38 -9.47
CA PRO A 266 5.03 -14.12 -10.54
C PRO A 266 4.54 -13.27 -11.72
N ALA A 267 4.13 -12.02 -11.47
CA ALA A 267 3.72 -11.10 -12.52
C ALA A 267 4.93 -10.52 -13.28
N ILE A 268 6.03 -10.26 -12.58
CA ILE A 268 7.29 -9.80 -13.18
C ILE A 268 7.88 -10.89 -14.09
N ASP A 269 7.92 -12.14 -13.63
CA ASP A 269 8.40 -13.28 -14.40
C ASP A 269 7.56 -13.50 -15.66
N PHE A 270 6.24 -13.39 -15.54
CA PHE A 270 5.31 -13.48 -16.67
C PHE A 270 5.56 -12.36 -17.69
N ALA A 271 5.82 -11.15 -17.23
CA ALA A 271 5.92 -9.94 -18.04
C ALA A 271 7.18 -9.87 -18.91
N LYS A 272 8.27 -10.56 -18.56
CA LYS A 272 9.56 -10.58 -19.27
C LYS A 272 10.07 -9.18 -19.62
N LEU A 273 10.04 -8.26 -18.63
CA LEU A 273 10.28 -6.83 -18.84
C LEU A 273 11.59 -6.49 -19.55
N PRO A 274 12.75 -7.14 -19.27
CA PRO A 274 14.02 -6.82 -19.95
C PRO A 274 14.04 -7.11 -21.46
N GLN A 275 13.06 -7.87 -21.96
CA GLN A 275 12.99 -8.23 -23.39
C GLN A 275 12.16 -7.24 -24.22
N ARG A 276 11.63 -6.17 -23.60
CA ARG A 276 10.70 -5.22 -24.22
C ARG A 276 11.37 -3.90 -24.56
N HIS A 277 10.83 -3.23 -25.57
CA HIS A 277 11.22 -1.85 -25.90
C HIS A 277 10.63 -0.88 -24.89
N LEU A 278 11.50 -0.30 -24.05
CA LEU A 278 11.10 0.63 -23.02
C LEU A 278 10.92 2.05 -23.58
N ILE A 279 9.70 2.57 -23.54
CA ILE A 279 9.38 3.97 -23.85
C ILE A 279 9.04 4.69 -22.55
N ARG A 280 9.80 5.75 -22.21
CA ARG A 280 9.61 6.55 -21.01
C ARG A 280 8.70 7.74 -21.31
N LEU A 281 7.73 7.97 -20.44
CA LEU A 281 6.85 9.12 -20.43
C LEU A 281 7.02 9.87 -19.10
N ASP A 282 6.73 11.16 -19.11
CA ASP A 282 6.74 11.98 -17.90
C ASP A 282 5.39 11.92 -17.18
N ASN A 283 5.43 12.00 -15.85
CA ASN A 283 4.24 12.20 -15.04
C ASN A 283 4.25 13.61 -14.43
N PRO A 284 3.51 14.57 -15.00
CA PRO A 284 3.51 15.95 -14.53
C PRO A 284 2.82 16.14 -13.17
N PHE A 285 2.09 15.14 -12.69
CA PHE A 285 1.32 15.17 -11.44
C PHE A 285 2.17 14.81 -10.21
N LEU A 286 3.48 14.58 -10.37
CA LEU A 286 4.40 14.34 -9.27
C LEU A 286 4.99 15.63 -8.68
N LYS A 287 4.70 16.76 -9.26
CA LYS A 287 5.12 18.05 -8.72
C LYS A 287 4.55 18.21 -7.31
N GLY A 288 5.40 18.52 -6.32
CA GLY A 288 4.97 18.68 -4.92
C GLY A 288 4.95 17.40 -4.09
N ILE A 289 5.24 16.22 -4.66
CA ILE A 289 5.38 15.01 -3.84
C ILE A 289 6.45 15.23 -2.75
N GLY A 290 6.05 15.19 -1.50
CA GLY A 290 6.86 15.62 -0.35
C GLY A 290 7.94 14.65 0.09
N PHE A 291 8.36 13.68 -0.75
CA PHE A 291 9.43 12.71 -0.46
C PHE A 291 10.08 12.19 -1.74
N ASP A 292 11.31 11.68 -1.62
CA ASP A 292 11.99 11.01 -2.72
C ASP A 292 11.59 9.54 -2.76
N TYR A 293 10.83 9.14 -3.79
CA TYR A 293 10.37 7.77 -4.00
C TYR A 293 11.39 6.90 -4.76
N ARG A 294 12.36 7.51 -5.47
CA ARG A 294 13.31 6.84 -6.37
C ARG A 294 14.16 5.77 -5.68
N PRO A 295 14.67 5.97 -4.46
CA PRO A 295 15.46 4.94 -3.77
C PRO A 295 14.71 3.64 -3.50
N TYR A 296 13.39 3.67 -3.54
CA TYR A 296 12.53 2.52 -3.28
C TYR A 296 12.04 1.81 -4.56
N PHE A 297 12.13 2.49 -5.70
CA PHE A 297 11.56 1.95 -6.94
C PHE A 297 12.36 0.78 -7.46
N TYR A 298 11.64 -0.28 -7.83
CA TYR A 298 12.18 -1.46 -8.49
C TYR A 298 12.56 -1.15 -9.94
N ASN A 299 13.76 -1.57 -10.34
CA ASN A 299 14.23 -1.53 -11.71
C ASN A 299 14.28 -2.96 -12.28
N PRO A 300 13.40 -3.33 -13.21
CA PRO A 300 13.38 -4.68 -13.77
C PRO A 300 14.57 -5.00 -14.68
N MET A 301 15.33 -3.99 -15.13
CA MET A 301 16.51 -4.21 -15.99
C MET A 301 17.72 -4.69 -15.20
N THR A 302 17.78 -4.34 -13.91
CA THR A 302 18.88 -4.71 -12.99
C THR A 302 18.42 -5.65 -11.88
N ASP A 303 17.10 -5.90 -11.76
CA ASP A 303 16.46 -6.63 -10.67
C ASP A 303 16.76 -6.04 -9.27
N ARG A 304 16.90 -4.71 -9.20
CA ARG A 304 17.26 -4.00 -7.97
C ARG A 304 16.27 -2.89 -7.64
N PHE A 305 16.27 -2.47 -6.38
CA PHE A 305 15.58 -1.26 -5.93
C PHE A 305 16.55 -0.08 -5.90
N GLY A 306 16.03 1.13 -6.19
CA GLY A 306 16.83 2.37 -6.13
C GLY A 306 17.80 2.61 -7.28
N ASP A 307 17.79 1.75 -8.28
CA ASP A 307 18.67 1.81 -9.46
C ASP A 307 17.87 2.24 -10.70
N GLN A 308 17.40 3.52 -10.72
CA GLN A 308 16.49 4.07 -11.76
C GLN A 308 17.24 4.83 -12.85
#